data_ccfa9f81168cd39250590f3aaa1fcd79
#
_entry.id   ccfa9f81168cd39250590f3aaa1fcd79
#
_cell.length_a   1.000
_cell.length_b   1.000
_cell.length_c   1.000
_cell.angle_alpha   90.00
_cell.angle_beta   90.00
_cell.angle_gamma   90.00
#
_symmetry.space_group_name_H-M   'P 1'
#
loop_
_entity.id
_entity.type
_entity.pdbx_description
1 polymer ?
#
loop_
_entity_poly.entity_id
_entity_poly.type
_entity_poly.pdbx_seq_one_letter_code
_entity_poly.pdbx_strand_id
1 'polypeptide(L)'
;TAVDVVSKTCAYTNHTILAEALEKWPISYLEKVVPHLMPIIRELDRRVRRDFHDPRVYIIDEMDRVHMAHIDIHFGYAVNGVAALHTEILKESELKPFYDIYPQKFNNKTNGITFRRWLVHCNHNLAEYLKELIGPGYMENAEELEKLLAYQDDENVLAKLKEIKKEAKAELKKYLKMTQNVEIDENSVFDIQIKRLHEYKRQQMNALYAIYKYKEIKKGNLPKRPLTMIFGAKAAPAYTLSLIHI
;
A
#
# COMPACT_ATOMS: atom_id res chain seq x y z
N THR A 1 17.62 17.93 -26.11
CA THR A 1 16.38 18.65 -25.78
C THR A 1 15.93 18.31 -24.34
N ALA A 2 14.93 19.04 -23.79
CA ALA A 2 14.36 18.70 -22.49
C ALA A 2 13.78 17.28 -22.48
N VAL A 3 13.14 16.86 -23.56
CA VAL A 3 12.63 15.48 -23.73
C VAL A 3 13.77 14.46 -23.64
N ASP A 4 14.91 14.72 -24.25
CA ASP A 4 16.05 13.79 -24.20
C ASP A 4 16.61 13.65 -22.77
N VAL A 5 16.58 14.72 -21.99
CA VAL A 5 17.00 14.68 -20.59
C VAL A 5 15.99 13.86 -19.77
N VAL A 6 14.71 14.17 -19.85
CA VAL A 6 13.64 13.48 -19.11
C VAL A 6 13.63 11.98 -19.45
N SER A 7 13.70 11.64 -20.74
CA SER A 7 13.66 10.23 -21.19
C SER A 7 14.91 9.40 -20.80
N LYS A 8 15.91 10.01 -20.21
CA LYS A 8 17.10 9.34 -19.70
C LYS A 8 17.26 9.41 -18.18
N THR A 9 16.47 10.25 -17.50
CA THR A 9 16.67 10.55 -16.08
C THR A 9 15.42 10.39 -15.22
N CYS A 10 14.21 10.47 -15.78
CA CYS A 10 12.97 10.39 -15.02
C CYS A 10 12.27 9.05 -15.26
N ALA A 11 11.80 8.43 -14.20
CA ALA A 11 11.05 7.18 -14.23
C ALA A 11 9.72 7.33 -13.51
N TYR A 12 8.74 6.51 -13.89
CA TYR A 12 7.42 6.46 -13.29
C TYR A 12 7.24 5.21 -12.44
N THR A 13 6.92 5.40 -11.16
CA THR A 13 6.52 4.30 -10.28
C THR A 13 5.00 4.32 -10.10
N ASN A 14 4.32 3.28 -10.54
CA ASN A 14 2.89 3.11 -10.31
C ASN A 14 2.62 2.44 -8.96
N HIS A 15 1.68 2.99 -8.18
CA HIS A 15 1.28 2.48 -6.86
C HIS A 15 -0.17 1.97 -6.81
N THR A 16 -0.86 1.91 -7.95
CA THR A 16 -2.28 1.55 -8.01
C THR A 16 -2.57 0.55 -9.13
N ILE A 17 -3.63 -0.24 -8.94
CA ILE A 17 -4.21 -1.10 -9.98
C ILE A 17 -5.63 -0.63 -10.35
N LEU A 18 -6.08 0.52 -9.83
CA LEU A 18 -7.40 1.06 -10.10
C LEU A 18 -7.30 2.22 -11.06
N ALA A 19 -8.00 2.12 -12.19
CA ALA A 19 -8.01 3.16 -13.24
C ALA A 19 -8.49 4.52 -12.70
N GLU A 20 -9.43 4.54 -11.77
CA GLU A 20 -9.91 5.77 -11.12
C GLU A 20 -8.87 6.47 -10.24
N ALA A 21 -7.85 5.75 -9.77
CA ALA A 21 -6.76 6.32 -8.98
C ALA A 21 -5.60 6.85 -9.84
N LEU A 22 -5.66 6.71 -11.17
CA LEU A 22 -4.76 7.38 -12.10
C LEU A 22 -5.23 8.82 -12.30
N GLU A 23 -4.38 9.78 -11.93
CA GLU A 23 -4.75 11.19 -11.94
C GLU A 23 -5.09 11.71 -13.34
N LYS A 24 -6.28 12.32 -13.45
CA LYS A 24 -6.79 12.96 -14.65
C LYS A 24 -7.30 14.35 -14.28
N TRP A 25 -6.78 15.37 -14.91
CA TRP A 25 -7.11 16.75 -14.61
C TRP A 25 -7.80 17.44 -15.77
N PRO A 26 -8.96 18.11 -15.57
CA PRO A 26 -9.57 18.94 -16.60
C PRO A 26 -8.59 20.01 -17.09
N ILE A 27 -8.51 20.21 -18.40
CA ILE A 27 -7.67 21.24 -19.01
C ILE A 27 -7.97 22.61 -18.38
N SER A 28 -9.24 22.93 -18.14
CA SER A 28 -9.67 24.19 -17.54
C SER A 28 -9.08 24.46 -16.14
N TYR A 29 -8.72 23.39 -15.39
CA TYR A 29 -8.03 23.53 -14.11
C TYR A 29 -6.55 23.85 -14.31
N LEU A 30 -5.91 23.14 -15.23
CA LEU A 30 -4.48 23.35 -15.52
C LEU A 30 -4.23 24.71 -16.17
N GLU A 31 -5.13 25.19 -17.04
CA GLU A 31 -5.08 26.53 -17.61
C GLU A 31 -5.19 27.65 -16.55
N LYS A 32 -5.89 27.36 -15.46
CA LYS A 32 -6.03 28.30 -14.33
C LYS A 32 -4.81 28.31 -13.40
N VAL A 33 -4.24 27.12 -13.15
CA VAL A 33 -3.19 26.93 -12.13
C VAL A 33 -1.79 27.02 -12.73
N VAL A 34 -1.58 26.45 -13.91
CA VAL A 34 -0.29 26.36 -14.60
C VAL A 34 -0.40 26.67 -16.10
N PRO A 35 -0.93 27.85 -16.49
CA PRO A 35 -1.21 28.18 -17.88
C PRO A 35 0.02 28.08 -18.80
N HIS A 36 1.20 28.35 -18.26
CA HIS A 36 2.48 28.30 -18.98
C HIS A 36 2.90 26.87 -19.37
N LEU A 37 2.38 25.83 -18.71
CA LEU A 37 2.66 24.44 -19.05
C LEU A 37 1.70 23.88 -20.12
N MET A 38 0.55 24.49 -20.31
CA MET A 38 -0.46 23.98 -21.26
C MET A 38 0.04 23.86 -22.71
N PRO A 39 0.79 24.85 -23.26
CA PRO A 39 1.38 24.69 -24.59
C PRO A 39 2.31 23.48 -24.71
N ILE A 40 3.04 23.18 -23.64
CA ILE A 40 3.95 22.02 -23.57
C ILE A 40 3.13 20.72 -23.57
N ILE A 41 2.12 20.61 -22.72
CA ILE A 41 1.25 19.43 -22.61
C ILE A 41 0.55 19.16 -23.96
N ARG A 42 0.02 20.19 -24.63
CA ARG A 42 -0.61 20.06 -25.95
C ARG A 42 0.40 19.61 -27.02
N GLU A 43 1.62 20.09 -26.98
CA GLU A 43 2.68 19.66 -27.90
C GLU A 43 3.08 18.21 -27.65
N LEU A 44 3.16 17.76 -26.38
CA LEU A 44 3.43 16.36 -26.05
C LEU A 44 2.31 15.44 -26.55
N ASP A 45 1.04 15.83 -26.33
CA ASP A 45 -0.12 15.07 -26.84
C ASP A 45 -0.12 15.02 -28.39
N ARG A 46 0.19 16.13 -29.07
CA ARG A 46 0.31 16.16 -30.52
C ARG A 46 1.36 15.18 -31.04
N ARG A 47 2.50 15.04 -30.37
CA ARG A 47 3.55 14.06 -30.71
C ARG A 47 3.04 12.64 -30.55
N VAL A 48 2.38 12.35 -29.42
CA VAL A 48 1.80 11.03 -29.17
C VAL A 48 0.78 10.66 -30.24
N ARG A 49 -0.15 11.56 -30.59
CA ARG A 49 -1.15 11.32 -31.64
C ARG A 49 -0.56 11.15 -33.04
N ARG A 50 0.57 11.77 -33.31
CA ARG A 50 1.28 11.58 -34.58
C ARG A 50 1.87 10.16 -34.66
N ASP A 51 2.42 9.67 -33.56
CA ASP A 51 3.18 8.42 -33.53
C ASP A 51 2.30 7.20 -33.22
N PHE A 52 1.16 7.41 -32.57
CA PHE A 52 0.23 6.36 -32.14
C PHE A 52 -1.22 6.73 -32.48
N HIS A 53 -2.00 5.72 -32.95
CA HIS A 53 -3.41 5.90 -33.33
C HIS A 53 -4.39 5.19 -32.38
N ASP A 54 -3.99 4.99 -31.13
CA ASP A 54 -4.82 4.38 -30.10
C ASP A 54 -5.24 5.44 -29.05
N PRO A 55 -6.52 5.81 -28.97
CA PRO A 55 -7.00 6.80 -28.00
C PRO A 55 -6.73 6.44 -26.54
N ARG A 56 -6.55 5.16 -26.23
CA ARG A 56 -6.27 4.70 -24.85
C ARG A 56 -4.92 5.17 -24.31
N VAL A 57 -4.01 5.60 -25.19
CA VAL A 57 -2.68 6.08 -24.80
C VAL A 57 -2.50 7.59 -24.98
N TYR A 58 -3.51 8.32 -25.42
CA TYR A 58 -3.42 9.77 -25.58
C TYR A 58 -3.26 10.47 -24.23
N ILE A 59 -2.52 11.57 -24.23
CA ILE A 59 -2.30 12.38 -23.02
C ILE A 59 -3.57 13.17 -22.68
N ILE A 60 -4.25 13.73 -23.70
CA ILE A 60 -5.51 14.43 -23.54
C ILE A 60 -6.63 13.54 -24.09
N ASP A 61 -7.62 13.23 -23.27
CA ASP A 61 -8.75 12.39 -23.65
C ASP A 61 -9.88 13.22 -24.32
N GLU A 62 -10.92 12.51 -24.79
CA GLU A 62 -12.09 13.09 -25.44
C GLU A 62 -12.96 13.98 -24.53
N MET A 63 -12.71 13.92 -23.22
CA MET A 63 -13.40 14.73 -22.20
C MET A 63 -12.55 15.94 -21.77
N ASP A 64 -11.55 16.32 -22.55
CA ASP A 64 -10.61 17.41 -22.26
C ASP A 64 -9.91 17.24 -20.89
N ARG A 65 -9.50 16.02 -20.55
CA ARG A 65 -8.72 15.74 -19.32
C ARG A 65 -7.31 15.29 -19.69
N VAL A 66 -6.34 15.82 -18.96
CA VAL A 66 -4.93 15.45 -19.06
C VAL A 66 -4.66 14.26 -18.15
N HIS A 67 -4.15 13.17 -18.72
CA HIS A 67 -3.73 11.96 -18.01
C HIS A 67 -2.27 12.09 -17.61
N MET A 68 -2.00 12.29 -16.31
CA MET A 68 -0.64 12.52 -15.81
C MET A 68 0.26 11.31 -16.04
N ALA A 69 -0.21 10.11 -15.72
CA ALA A 69 0.55 8.88 -15.93
C ALA A 69 0.92 8.65 -17.41
N HIS A 70 0.08 9.09 -18.36
CA HIS A 70 0.37 8.93 -19.79
C HIS A 70 1.59 9.77 -20.22
N ILE A 71 1.72 10.99 -19.66
CA ILE A 71 2.92 11.82 -19.87
C ILE A 71 4.15 11.08 -19.37
N ASP A 72 4.10 10.55 -18.14
CA ASP A 72 5.22 9.89 -17.50
C ASP A 72 5.64 8.62 -18.25
N ILE A 73 4.69 7.84 -18.75
CA ILE A 73 4.97 6.60 -19.48
C ILE A 73 5.56 6.88 -20.85
N HIS A 74 5.00 7.85 -21.61
CA HIS A 74 5.53 8.18 -22.94
C HIS A 74 6.94 8.74 -22.87
N PHE A 75 7.18 9.69 -21.97
CA PHE A 75 8.39 10.49 -21.93
C PHE A 75 9.38 10.11 -20.84
N GLY A 76 9.02 9.24 -19.90
CA GLY A 76 9.94 8.72 -18.90
C GLY A 76 10.84 7.59 -19.40
N TYR A 77 11.89 7.34 -18.66
CA TYR A 77 12.90 6.28 -18.92
C TYR A 77 12.32 4.87 -18.70
N ALA A 78 11.58 4.69 -17.59
CA ALA A 78 11.08 3.38 -17.17
C ALA A 78 9.76 3.52 -16.40
N VAL A 79 9.02 2.43 -16.36
CA VAL A 79 7.77 2.26 -15.60
C VAL A 79 7.92 1.05 -14.70
N ASN A 80 7.64 1.19 -13.41
CA ASN A 80 7.66 0.02 -12.53
C ASN A 80 6.40 -0.11 -11.68
N GLY A 81 6.01 -1.36 -11.46
CA GLY A 81 5.15 -1.73 -10.36
C GLY A 81 5.96 -1.93 -9.07
N VAL A 82 5.27 -2.14 -7.95
CA VAL A 82 5.87 -2.19 -6.60
C VAL A 82 5.80 -3.57 -5.93
N ALA A 83 5.38 -4.58 -6.68
CA ALA A 83 5.43 -6.01 -6.35
C ALA A 83 5.33 -6.82 -7.64
N ALA A 84 5.83 -8.06 -7.68
CA ALA A 84 5.80 -8.89 -8.87
C ALA A 84 4.38 -9.04 -9.43
N LEU A 85 3.42 -9.47 -8.60
CA LEU A 85 2.01 -9.58 -9.02
C LEU A 85 1.42 -8.25 -9.49
N HIS A 86 1.72 -7.14 -8.80
CA HIS A 86 1.26 -5.81 -9.21
C HIS A 86 1.78 -5.44 -10.61
N THR A 87 3.05 -5.71 -10.87
CA THR A 87 3.68 -5.43 -12.15
C THR A 87 3.06 -6.25 -13.28
N GLU A 88 2.74 -7.53 -13.05
CA GLU A 88 2.06 -8.35 -14.05
C GLU A 88 0.62 -7.85 -14.32
N ILE A 89 -0.13 -7.47 -13.29
CA ILE A 89 -1.45 -6.85 -13.46
C ILE A 89 -1.37 -5.56 -14.31
N LEU A 90 -0.36 -4.72 -14.08
CA LEU A 90 -0.15 -3.51 -14.90
C LEU A 90 0.07 -3.85 -16.37
N LYS A 91 0.90 -4.86 -16.65
CA LYS A 91 1.21 -5.30 -18.03
C LYS A 91 0.03 -5.95 -18.73
N GLU A 92 -0.78 -6.73 -18.01
CA GLU A 92 -1.85 -7.53 -18.57
C GLU A 92 -3.20 -6.80 -18.66
N SER A 93 -3.43 -5.80 -17.79
CA SER A 93 -4.70 -5.06 -17.73
C SER A 93 -4.54 -3.55 -17.78
N GLU A 94 -4.19 -2.91 -16.67
CA GLU A 94 -4.35 -1.46 -16.49
C GLU A 94 -3.49 -0.62 -17.44
N LEU A 95 -2.27 -1.02 -17.72
CA LEU A 95 -1.34 -0.34 -18.61
C LEU A 95 -0.99 -1.18 -19.85
N LYS A 96 -1.81 -2.18 -20.16
CA LYS A 96 -1.56 -3.07 -21.30
C LYS A 96 -1.33 -2.32 -22.61
N PRO A 97 -2.10 -1.29 -23.02
CA PRO A 97 -1.83 -0.55 -24.24
C PRO A 97 -0.44 0.08 -24.27
N PHE A 98 0.09 0.50 -23.12
CA PHE A 98 1.45 1.01 -23.01
C PHE A 98 2.50 -0.08 -22.99
N TYR A 99 2.20 -1.22 -22.37
CA TYR A 99 3.11 -2.36 -22.40
C TYR A 99 3.29 -2.91 -23.82
N ASP A 100 2.23 -2.93 -24.62
CA ASP A 100 2.29 -3.35 -26.02
C ASP A 100 3.19 -2.42 -26.88
N ILE A 101 3.26 -1.12 -26.51
CA ILE A 101 4.12 -0.13 -27.19
C ILE A 101 5.56 -0.13 -26.65
N TYR A 102 5.72 -0.21 -25.32
CA TYR A 102 7.00 -0.03 -24.64
C TYR A 102 7.34 -1.18 -23.68
N PRO A 103 7.35 -2.45 -24.12
CA PRO A 103 7.57 -3.58 -23.20
C PRO A 103 8.88 -3.46 -22.43
N GLN A 104 9.92 -2.86 -23.02
CA GLN A 104 11.23 -2.68 -22.42
C GLN A 104 11.27 -1.64 -21.29
N LYS A 105 10.27 -0.75 -21.20
CA LYS A 105 10.20 0.22 -20.08
C LYS A 105 9.69 -0.41 -18.78
N PHE A 106 8.91 -1.50 -18.88
CA PHE A 106 8.23 -2.09 -17.74
C PHE A 106 9.15 -3.01 -16.93
N ASN A 107 9.25 -2.75 -15.66
CA ASN A 107 10.03 -3.57 -14.74
C ASN A 107 9.38 -3.62 -13.34
N ASN A 108 9.87 -4.49 -12.48
CA ASN A 108 9.39 -4.60 -11.10
C ASN A 108 10.43 -4.05 -10.12
N LYS A 109 9.96 -3.24 -9.17
CA LYS A 109 10.73 -2.80 -8.01
C LYS A 109 9.90 -3.07 -6.76
N THR A 110 10.05 -4.25 -6.20
CA THR A 110 9.33 -4.63 -4.98
C THR A 110 9.61 -3.64 -3.85
N ASN A 111 8.55 -3.18 -3.19
CA ASN A 111 8.67 -2.31 -2.03
C ASN A 111 9.59 -2.94 -0.98
N GLY A 112 10.52 -2.16 -0.47
CA GLY A 112 11.36 -2.56 0.65
C GLY A 112 10.60 -2.49 1.97
N ILE A 113 11.05 -3.30 2.93
CA ILE A 113 10.64 -3.24 4.32
C ILE A 113 11.85 -2.92 5.20
N THR A 114 11.71 -1.94 6.07
CA THR A 114 12.76 -1.60 7.05
C THR A 114 12.56 -2.46 8.30
N PHE A 115 13.05 -3.70 8.27
CA PHE A 115 12.87 -4.63 9.40
C PHE A 115 13.55 -4.14 10.69
N ARG A 116 14.66 -3.38 10.60
CA ARG A 116 15.29 -2.74 11.76
C ARG A 116 14.33 -1.83 12.49
N ARG A 117 13.52 -1.03 11.76
CA ARG A 117 12.49 -0.20 12.38
C ARG A 117 11.36 -1.05 12.97
N TRP A 118 10.78 -1.94 12.16
CA TRP A 118 9.53 -2.61 12.50
C TRP A 118 9.71 -3.84 13.39
N LEU A 119 10.90 -4.44 13.42
CA LEU A 119 11.24 -5.54 14.31
C LEU A 119 12.12 -5.04 15.46
N VAL A 120 13.34 -4.57 15.16
CA VAL A 120 14.33 -4.28 16.22
C VAL A 120 13.91 -3.09 17.10
N HIS A 121 13.43 -2.01 16.49
CA HIS A 121 13.04 -0.80 17.25
C HIS A 121 11.62 -0.90 17.82
N CYS A 122 10.63 -1.37 17.04
CA CYS A 122 9.23 -1.37 17.47
C CYS A 122 8.85 -2.59 18.32
N ASN A 123 9.65 -3.65 18.35
CA ASN A 123 9.37 -4.89 19.09
C ASN A 123 10.63 -5.38 19.80
N HIS A 124 11.10 -4.55 20.74
CA HIS A 124 12.38 -4.76 21.42
C HIS A 124 12.48 -6.11 22.12
N ASN A 125 11.44 -6.53 22.87
CA ASN A 125 11.45 -7.81 23.56
C ASN A 125 11.60 -9.00 22.60
N LEU A 126 10.93 -8.95 21.44
CA LEU A 126 11.11 -9.96 20.41
C LEU A 126 12.53 -9.90 19.82
N ALA A 127 13.03 -8.71 19.53
CA ALA A 127 14.35 -8.53 18.93
C ALA A 127 15.48 -9.09 19.81
N GLU A 128 15.43 -8.82 21.12
CA GLU A 128 16.43 -9.38 22.06
C GLU A 128 16.32 -10.91 22.14
N TYR A 129 15.12 -11.45 22.18
CA TYR A 129 14.96 -12.91 22.17
C TYR A 129 15.46 -13.57 20.88
N LEU A 130 15.23 -12.94 19.72
CA LEU A 130 15.80 -13.43 18.45
C LEU A 130 17.32 -13.39 18.46
N LYS A 131 17.90 -12.36 19.05
CA LYS A 131 19.36 -12.23 19.23
C LYS A 131 19.95 -13.33 20.11
N GLU A 132 19.23 -13.76 21.16
CA GLU A 132 19.60 -14.90 21.99
C GLU A 132 19.58 -16.21 21.19
N LEU A 133 18.56 -16.42 20.34
CA LEU A 133 18.37 -17.65 19.58
C LEU A 133 19.32 -17.80 18.39
N ILE A 134 19.50 -16.75 17.60
CA ILE A 134 20.18 -16.83 16.30
C ILE A 134 21.37 -15.84 16.15
N GLY A 135 21.68 -15.07 17.18
CA GLY A 135 22.72 -14.05 17.16
C GLY A 135 22.28 -12.73 16.53
N PRO A 136 23.12 -11.69 16.58
CA PRO A 136 22.76 -10.34 16.12
C PRO A 136 22.81 -10.14 14.60
N GLY A 137 23.35 -11.10 13.82
CA GLY A 137 23.63 -10.95 12.39
C GLY A 137 22.39 -10.62 11.56
N TYR A 138 21.19 -11.06 11.97
CA TYR A 138 19.94 -10.75 11.28
C TYR A 138 19.63 -9.23 11.22
N MET A 139 20.23 -8.42 12.11
CA MET A 139 20.05 -6.96 12.09
C MET A 139 20.68 -6.31 10.84
N GLU A 140 21.73 -6.93 10.30
CA GLU A 140 22.43 -6.50 9.07
C GLU A 140 21.94 -7.29 7.85
N ASN A 141 21.74 -8.59 8.01
CA ASN A 141 21.26 -9.49 6.96
C ASN A 141 19.97 -10.20 7.39
N ALA A 142 18.83 -9.76 6.83
CA ALA A 142 17.52 -10.31 7.16
C ALA A 142 17.36 -11.80 6.80
N GLU A 143 18.15 -12.34 5.86
CA GLU A 143 18.12 -13.76 5.49
C GLU A 143 18.52 -14.67 6.66
N GLU A 144 19.28 -14.17 7.62
CA GLU A 144 19.62 -14.92 8.83
C GLU A 144 18.41 -15.27 9.70
N LEU A 145 17.27 -14.61 9.52
CA LEU A 145 16.01 -15.00 10.17
C LEU A 145 15.55 -16.41 9.80
N GLU A 146 16.02 -16.97 8.67
CA GLU A 146 15.73 -18.37 8.30
C GLU A 146 16.29 -19.38 9.31
N LYS A 147 17.30 -19.01 10.10
CA LYS A 147 17.82 -19.85 11.20
C LYS A 147 16.73 -20.19 12.22
N LEU A 148 15.67 -19.38 12.30
CA LEU A 148 14.52 -19.66 13.18
C LEU A 148 13.75 -20.93 12.81
N LEU A 149 13.88 -21.41 11.57
CA LEU A 149 13.26 -22.66 11.14
C LEU A 149 13.72 -23.86 11.98
N ALA A 150 14.94 -23.80 12.55
CA ALA A 150 15.45 -24.85 13.45
C ALA A 150 14.64 -24.96 14.76
N TYR A 151 13.88 -23.91 15.13
CA TYR A 151 13.11 -23.83 16.37
C TYR A 151 11.59 -23.92 16.15
N GLN A 152 11.14 -24.28 14.94
CA GLN A 152 9.72 -24.24 14.58
C GLN A 152 8.82 -25.12 15.47
N ASP A 153 9.39 -26.24 15.99
CA ASP A 153 8.69 -27.22 16.82
C ASP A 153 9.21 -27.23 18.28
N ASP A 154 10.08 -26.28 18.67
CA ASP A 154 10.58 -26.17 20.04
C ASP A 154 9.52 -25.54 20.94
N GLU A 155 8.96 -26.35 21.85
CA GLU A 155 7.89 -25.92 22.76
C GLU A 155 8.31 -24.77 23.69
N ASN A 156 9.57 -24.72 24.11
CA ASN A 156 10.08 -23.66 24.98
C ASN A 156 10.16 -22.34 24.22
N VAL A 157 10.66 -22.38 22.98
CA VAL A 157 10.73 -21.21 22.10
C VAL A 157 9.32 -20.71 21.79
N LEU A 158 8.39 -21.61 21.45
CA LEU A 158 6.99 -21.24 21.17
C LEU A 158 6.29 -20.64 22.42
N ALA A 159 6.58 -21.18 23.62
CA ALA A 159 6.06 -20.65 24.87
C ALA A 159 6.59 -19.22 25.13
N LYS A 160 7.88 -18.99 24.94
CA LYS A 160 8.50 -17.67 25.12
C LYS A 160 7.96 -16.63 24.11
N LEU A 161 7.76 -17.02 22.85
CA LEU A 161 7.13 -16.16 21.84
C LEU A 161 5.69 -15.77 22.23
N LYS A 162 4.92 -16.71 22.82
CA LYS A 162 3.57 -16.41 23.33
C LYS A 162 3.61 -15.43 24.51
N GLU A 163 4.58 -15.58 25.40
CA GLU A 163 4.79 -14.66 26.54
C GLU A 163 5.09 -13.25 26.03
N ILE A 164 6.09 -13.07 25.16
CA ILE A 164 6.45 -11.78 24.54
C ILE A 164 5.23 -11.12 23.89
N LYS A 165 4.45 -11.89 23.13
CA LYS A 165 3.23 -11.38 22.52
C LYS A 165 2.19 -10.94 23.55
N LYS A 166 2.05 -11.66 24.66
CA LYS A 166 1.14 -11.30 25.75
C LYS A 166 1.56 -10.02 26.44
N GLU A 167 2.85 -9.84 26.68
CA GLU A 167 3.41 -8.59 27.25
C GLU A 167 3.10 -7.39 26.34
N ALA A 168 3.36 -7.50 25.03
CA ALA A 168 3.06 -6.43 24.08
C ALA A 168 1.56 -6.06 24.04
N LYS A 169 0.66 -7.06 24.18
CA LYS A 169 -0.78 -6.82 24.29
C LYS A 169 -1.15 -6.12 25.61
N ALA A 170 -0.51 -6.46 26.71
CA ALA A 170 -0.72 -5.81 28.01
C ALA A 170 -0.25 -4.35 27.97
N GLU A 171 0.87 -4.06 27.30
CA GLU A 171 1.34 -2.70 27.07
C GLU A 171 0.32 -1.87 26.25
N LEU A 172 -0.20 -2.44 25.16
CA LEU A 172 -1.24 -1.78 24.35
C LEU A 172 -2.51 -1.53 25.17
N LYS A 173 -2.95 -2.48 25.99
CA LYS A 173 -4.08 -2.32 26.92
C LYS A 173 -3.86 -1.13 27.85
N LYS A 174 -2.67 -1.05 28.48
CA LYS A 174 -2.29 0.07 29.36
C LYS A 174 -2.32 1.40 28.60
N TYR A 175 -1.74 1.44 27.40
CA TYR A 175 -1.72 2.64 26.56
C TYR A 175 -3.13 3.12 26.20
N LEU A 176 -4.01 2.23 25.75
CA LEU A 176 -5.39 2.57 25.39
C LEU A 176 -6.20 3.03 26.61
N LYS A 177 -5.99 2.40 27.77
CA LYS A 177 -6.62 2.85 29.02
C LYS A 177 -6.19 4.27 29.41
N MET A 178 -4.91 4.57 29.28
CA MET A 178 -4.37 5.89 29.64
C MET A 178 -4.77 7.01 28.67
N THR A 179 -4.80 6.71 27.36
CA THR A 179 -4.97 7.74 26.33
C THR A 179 -6.41 7.91 25.86
N GLN A 180 -7.22 6.87 25.96
CA GLN A 180 -8.59 6.85 25.43
C GLN A 180 -9.62 6.37 26.46
N ASN A 181 -9.21 5.97 27.65
CA ASN A 181 -10.02 5.34 28.67
C ASN A 181 -10.79 4.10 28.18
N VAL A 182 -10.18 3.35 27.24
CA VAL A 182 -10.73 2.11 26.69
C VAL A 182 -10.02 0.91 27.33
N GLU A 183 -10.80 -0.06 27.79
CA GLU A 183 -10.30 -1.34 28.27
C GLU A 183 -10.46 -2.42 27.21
N ILE A 184 -9.38 -3.18 26.99
CA ILE A 184 -9.37 -4.34 26.12
C ILE A 184 -8.90 -5.57 26.87
N ASP A 185 -9.32 -6.76 26.41
CA ASP A 185 -8.85 -8.03 26.96
C ASP A 185 -7.59 -8.50 26.20
N GLU A 186 -6.44 -8.51 26.87
CA GLU A 186 -5.16 -8.96 26.31
C GLU A 186 -5.15 -10.45 25.92
N ASN A 187 -6.10 -11.26 26.43
CA ASN A 187 -6.22 -12.66 26.06
C ASN A 187 -7.11 -12.88 24.81
N SER A 188 -7.80 -11.84 24.36
CA SER A 188 -8.62 -11.91 23.15
C SER A 188 -7.77 -12.07 21.87
N VAL A 189 -8.39 -12.49 20.79
CA VAL A 189 -7.79 -12.41 19.44
C VAL A 189 -7.88 -10.97 18.96
N PHE A 190 -6.74 -10.37 18.62
CA PHE A 190 -6.70 -9.02 18.07
C PHE A 190 -6.85 -9.08 16.55
N ASP A 191 -7.93 -8.50 16.04
CA ASP A 191 -8.14 -8.21 14.63
C ASP A 191 -7.88 -6.72 14.41
N ILE A 192 -6.73 -6.43 13.80
CA ILE A 192 -6.22 -5.05 13.66
C ILE A 192 -6.18 -4.66 12.21
N GLN A 193 -6.95 -3.65 11.82
CA GLN A 193 -6.91 -3.06 10.49
C GLN A 193 -6.58 -1.57 10.57
N ILE A 194 -5.30 -1.25 10.45
CA ILE A 194 -4.77 0.12 10.49
C ILE A 194 -4.20 0.46 9.12
N LYS A 195 -5.01 1.09 8.28
CA LYS A 195 -4.70 1.42 6.87
C LYS A 195 -5.39 2.72 6.47
N ARG A 196 -4.82 3.45 5.51
CA ARG A 196 -5.55 4.55 4.85
C ARG A 196 -6.85 4.02 4.26
N LEU A 197 -7.93 4.78 4.36
CA LEU A 197 -9.20 4.42 3.73
C LEU A 197 -9.05 4.36 2.22
N HIS A 198 -9.47 3.25 1.65
CA HIS A 198 -9.51 3.02 0.21
C HIS A 198 -10.38 1.80 -0.11
N GLU A 199 -11.15 1.83 -1.18
CA GLU A 199 -12.10 0.77 -1.53
C GLU A 199 -11.41 -0.60 -1.68
N TYR A 200 -10.28 -0.69 -2.36
CA TYR A 200 -9.55 -1.96 -2.55
C TYR A 200 -9.01 -2.58 -1.25
N LYS A 201 -8.89 -1.80 -0.17
CA LYS A 201 -8.44 -2.32 1.15
C LYS A 201 -9.55 -3.02 1.92
N ARG A 202 -10.78 -2.97 1.42
CA ARG A 202 -11.92 -3.74 1.93
C ARG A 202 -12.25 -3.51 3.41
N GLN A 203 -12.04 -2.28 3.92
CA GLN A 203 -12.40 -1.94 5.31
C GLN A 203 -13.90 -2.13 5.57
N GLN A 204 -14.74 -1.78 4.60
CA GLN A 204 -16.18 -2.00 4.69
C GLN A 204 -16.53 -3.49 4.87
N MET A 205 -15.85 -4.39 4.16
CA MET A 205 -16.05 -5.84 4.32
C MET A 205 -15.68 -6.29 5.73
N ASN A 206 -14.61 -5.76 6.33
CA ASN A 206 -14.23 -6.08 7.70
C ASN A 206 -15.25 -5.51 8.72
N ALA A 207 -15.78 -4.32 8.48
CA ALA A 207 -16.85 -3.76 9.31
C ALA A 207 -18.12 -4.62 9.25
N LEU A 208 -18.51 -5.10 8.06
CA LEU A 208 -19.62 -6.03 7.89
C LEU A 208 -19.37 -7.36 8.61
N TYR A 209 -18.14 -7.85 8.59
CA TYR A 209 -17.76 -9.04 9.35
C TYR A 209 -17.89 -8.81 10.87
N ALA A 210 -17.50 -7.64 11.38
CA ALA A 210 -17.69 -7.30 12.79
C ALA A 210 -19.19 -7.30 13.17
N ILE A 211 -20.04 -6.70 12.33
CA ILE A 211 -21.50 -6.72 12.52
C ILE A 211 -22.05 -8.15 12.49
N TYR A 212 -21.58 -8.97 11.55
CA TYR A 212 -21.97 -10.37 11.47
C TYR A 212 -21.62 -11.12 12.77
N LYS A 213 -20.36 -10.98 13.24
CA LYS A 213 -19.94 -11.60 14.52
C LYS A 213 -20.76 -11.13 15.71
N TYR A 214 -21.03 -9.83 15.79
CA TYR A 214 -21.91 -9.28 16.82
C TYR A 214 -23.30 -9.93 16.80
N LYS A 215 -23.90 -10.07 15.62
CA LYS A 215 -25.22 -10.73 15.48
C LYS A 215 -25.17 -12.21 15.88
N GLU A 216 -24.09 -12.92 15.55
CA GLU A 216 -23.95 -14.32 15.96
C GLU A 216 -23.81 -14.46 17.48
N ILE A 217 -23.04 -13.59 18.12
CA ILE A 217 -22.93 -13.53 19.59
C ILE A 217 -24.30 -13.26 20.23
N LYS A 218 -25.09 -12.35 19.67
CA LYS A 218 -26.48 -12.05 20.16
C LYS A 218 -27.41 -13.25 20.01
N LYS A 219 -27.15 -14.16 19.08
CA LYS A 219 -27.90 -15.44 18.94
C LYS A 219 -27.41 -16.55 19.87
N GLY A 220 -26.32 -16.29 20.65
CA GLY A 220 -25.72 -17.28 21.53
C GLY A 220 -24.57 -18.05 20.92
N ASN A 221 -24.18 -17.77 19.67
CA ASN A 221 -23.04 -18.39 18.99
C ASN A 221 -21.72 -17.70 19.43
N LEU A 222 -21.25 -18.03 20.63
CA LEU A 222 -20.06 -17.41 21.19
C LEU A 222 -18.79 -17.92 20.48
N PRO A 223 -17.82 -17.04 20.16
CA PRO A 223 -16.52 -17.47 19.68
C PRO A 223 -15.74 -18.20 20.79
N LYS A 224 -14.86 -19.15 20.41
CA LYS A 224 -14.00 -19.87 21.37
C LYS A 224 -13.07 -18.94 22.17
N ARG A 225 -12.73 -17.79 21.63
CA ARG A 225 -11.95 -16.74 22.30
C ARG A 225 -12.64 -15.41 22.05
N PRO A 226 -12.60 -14.47 23.02
CA PRO A 226 -13.03 -13.10 22.79
C PRO A 226 -12.30 -12.47 21.60
N LEU A 227 -12.95 -11.54 20.90
CA LEU A 227 -12.37 -10.80 19.77
C LEU A 227 -12.27 -9.33 20.16
N THR A 228 -11.10 -8.75 19.92
CA THR A 228 -10.88 -7.30 20.00
C THR A 228 -10.59 -6.79 18.60
N MET A 229 -11.51 -6.00 18.05
CA MET A 229 -11.34 -5.40 16.72
C MET A 229 -10.87 -3.96 16.86
N ILE A 230 -9.74 -3.63 16.22
CA ILE A 230 -9.13 -2.30 16.27
C ILE A 230 -9.05 -1.75 14.85
N PHE A 231 -9.76 -0.65 14.60
CA PHE A 231 -9.71 0.08 13.34
C PHE A 231 -8.96 1.39 13.52
N GLY A 232 -8.01 1.64 12.63
CA GLY A 232 -7.30 2.89 12.54
C GLY A 232 -7.18 3.31 11.09
N ALA A 233 -7.59 4.54 10.76
CA ALA A 233 -7.57 5.00 9.39
C ALA A 233 -7.42 6.51 9.28
N LYS A 234 -7.00 6.97 8.10
CA LYS A 234 -7.16 8.34 7.64
C LYS A 234 -7.49 8.34 6.15
N ALA A 235 -8.24 9.33 5.69
CA ALA A 235 -8.52 9.56 4.29
C ALA A 235 -7.68 10.69 3.73
N ALA A 236 -7.44 10.69 2.40
CA ALA A 236 -6.97 11.88 1.71
C ALA A 236 -8.08 12.95 1.70
N PRO A 237 -7.76 14.26 1.75
CA PRO A 237 -8.76 15.32 1.74
C PRO A 237 -9.74 15.27 0.55
N ALA A 238 -9.28 14.75 -0.59
CA ALA A 238 -10.09 14.59 -1.80
C ALA A 238 -10.93 13.30 -1.84
N TYR A 239 -10.81 12.42 -0.84
CA TYR A 239 -11.57 11.17 -0.79
C TYR A 239 -12.96 11.42 -0.19
N THR A 240 -13.84 12.02 -0.99
CA THR A 240 -15.18 12.47 -0.58
C THR A 240 -16.05 11.34 -0.05
N LEU A 241 -15.95 10.13 -0.64
CA LEU A 241 -16.73 8.97 -0.20
C LEU A 241 -16.49 8.62 1.28
N SER A 242 -15.28 8.85 1.80
CA SER A 242 -14.96 8.57 3.20
C SER A 242 -15.25 9.76 4.13
N LEU A 243 -15.35 10.96 3.58
CA LEU A 243 -15.52 12.20 4.35
C LEU A 243 -16.97 12.68 4.39
N ILE A 244 -17.87 12.04 3.65
CA ILE A 244 -19.27 12.48 3.50
C ILE A 244 -20.04 12.50 4.82
N HIS A 245 -19.56 11.79 5.85
CA HIS A 245 -20.23 11.68 7.16
C HIS A 245 -19.41 12.29 8.31
N ILE A 246 -18.34 13.03 8.00
CA ILE A 246 -17.55 13.79 8.96
C ILE A 246 -17.93 15.26 8.92
#